data_18ab70569a94964f054ea2575fc12ab0
#
_entry.id   18ab70569a94964f054ea2575fc12ab0
#
_cell.length_a   1.000
_cell.length_b   1.000
_cell.length_c   1.000
_cell.angle_alpha   90.00
_cell.angle_beta   90.00
_cell.angle_gamma   90.00
#
_symmetry.space_group_name_H-M   'P 1'
#
loop_
_entity.id
_entity.type
_entity.pdbx_description
1 polymer ?
#
loop_
_entity_poly.entity_id
_entity_poly.type
_entity_poly.pdbx_seq_one_letter_code
_entity_poly.pdbx_strand_id
1 'polypeptide(L)'
;MKIKLLLIAILLSGASVLAQIRETASVEGITEYQMDNGLKVLLFPDNSSQTITVNITYLVGSRHEGYGEKGMAHLLEHMVFKGTPNHPDIPKELSSHGARPNGTTYYDRTNYFETFNATEENLDWALDLEADRMMNSYIAKKDLESEFSVVRNEFEAGENDPSNVLRQKVIDAAFLWHNYGNSTIGNRSDIERVPIENLQEFYRKFYRPDNAVLMITGKFETEDMLQRVVDKFGSLKAPDFPIRDSYTEEPPQDGEKRVTVSRVGDIQIVSALYHTPAGSHPDHAPISIVESVLTDEPSGRLYKALVETQKASSVWSYIPFTKEPSFMYINVEVPSDKDADEVEAILRNTLE
;
A
#
# COMPACT_ATOMS: atom_id res chain seq x y z
N MET A 1 -32.72 -13.15 -42.64
CA MET A 1 -32.37 -11.75 -42.42
C MET A 1 -32.14 -11.39 -40.94
N LYS A 2 -32.92 -11.94 -39.98
CA LYS A 2 -32.76 -11.66 -38.55
C LYS A 2 -31.45 -12.20 -37.89
N ILE A 3 -30.91 -13.35 -38.34
CA ILE A 3 -29.68 -13.94 -37.80
C ILE A 3 -28.42 -13.15 -38.22
N LYS A 4 -28.39 -12.55 -39.41
CA LYS A 4 -27.28 -11.70 -39.85
C LYS A 4 -27.19 -10.37 -39.09
N LEU A 5 -28.34 -9.81 -38.68
CA LEU A 5 -28.36 -8.59 -37.85
C LEU A 5 -27.85 -8.85 -36.39
N LEU A 6 -28.12 -10.03 -35.83
CA LEU A 6 -27.65 -10.38 -34.48
C LEU A 6 -26.13 -10.59 -34.46
N LEU A 7 -25.57 -11.24 -35.49
CA LEU A 7 -24.12 -11.42 -35.61
C LEU A 7 -23.37 -10.10 -35.85
N ILE A 8 -23.97 -9.15 -36.58
CA ILE A 8 -23.39 -7.81 -36.79
C ILE A 8 -23.46 -6.98 -35.48
N ALA A 9 -24.51 -7.11 -34.66
CA ALA A 9 -24.61 -6.43 -33.38
C ALA A 9 -23.59 -6.94 -32.37
N ILE A 10 -23.30 -8.25 -32.32
CA ILE A 10 -22.28 -8.85 -31.46
C ILE A 10 -20.86 -8.42 -31.90
N LEU A 11 -20.61 -8.37 -33.22
CA LEU A 11 -19.32 -7.89 -33.76
C LEU A 11 -19.12 -6.38 -33.52
N LEU A 12 -20.19 -5.58 -33.55
CA LEU A 12 -20.11 -4.14 -33.25
C LEU A 12 -19.93 -3.85 -31.77
N SER A 13 -20.49 -4.67 -30.85
CA SER A 13 -20.27 -4.52 -29.42
C SER A 13 -18.84 -4.90 -29.02
N GLY A 14 -18.28 -6.00 -29.54
CA GLY A 14 -16.90 -6.39 -29.32
C GLY A 14 -15.86 -5.36 -29.82
N ALA A 15 -16.15 -4.75 -31.01
CA ALA A 15 -15.29 -3.69 -31.55
C ALA A 15 -15.32 -2.39 -30.73
N SER A 16 -16.42 -2.09 -30.01
CA SER A 16 -16.52 -0.90 -29.14
C SER A 16 -15.77 -1.06 -27.81
N VAL A 17 -15.65 -2.27 -27.27
CA VAL A 17 -14.86 -2.55 -26.04
C VAL A 17 -13.37 -2.44 -26.31
N LEU A 18 -12.89 -3.07 -27.39
CA LEU A 18 -11.49 -2.99 -27.81
C LEU A 18 -11.05 -1.56 -28.20
N ALA A 19 -12.00 -0.63 -28.41
CA ALA A 19 -11.68 0.78 -28.61
C ALA A 19 -11.41 1.56 -27.33
N GLN A 20 -11.82 1.07 -26.17
CA GLN A 20 -11.65 1.77 -24.88
C GLN A 20 -10.59 1.14 -23.96
N ILE A 21 -10.16 -0.08 -24.26
CA ILE A 21 -9.16 -0.81 -23.47
C ILE A 21 -8.26 -1.61 -24.42
N ARG A 22 -6.94 -1.54 -24.19
CA ARG A 22 -5.93 -2.24 -25.01
C ARG A 22 -4.98 -3.03 -24.13
N GLU A 23 -4.59 -4.20 -24.58
CA GLU A 23 -3.50 -4.98 -23.98
C GLU A 23 -2.16 -4.26 -24.17
N THR A 24 -1.33 -4.24 -23.12
CA THR A 24 -0.01 -3.58 -23.11
C THR A 24 1.12 -4.56 -22.82
N ALA A 25 0.89 -5.56 -21.97
CA ALA A 25 1.90 -6.57 -21.60
C ALA A 25 1.20 -7.85 -21.10
N SER A 26 1.91 -8.98 -21.19
CA SER A 26 1.49 -10.22 -20.55
C SER A 26 2.71 -10.99 -20.05
N VAL A 27 2.72 -11.36 -18.76
CA VAL A 27 3.82 -12.07 -18.11
C VAL A 27 3.26 -13.08 -17.11
N GLU A 28 3.64 -14.34 -17.26
CA GLU A 28 3.31 -15.44 -16.32
C GLU A 28 1.81 -15.56 -15.99
N GLY A 29 0.94 -15.30 -16.97
CA GLY A 29 -0.51 -15.39 -16.80
C GLY A 29 -1.19 -14.11 -16.32
N ILE A 30 -0.42 -13.09 -15.95
CA ILE A 30 -0.94 -11.76 -15.65
C ILE A 30 -0.92 -10.95 -16.94
N THR A 31 -2.06 -10.42 -17.34
CA THR A 31 -2.17 -9.54 -18.51
C THR A 31 -2.51 -8.12 -18.08
N GLU A 32 -1.71 -7.18 -18.55
CA GLU A 32 -1.92 -5.74 -18.34
C GLU A 32 -2.69 -5.13 -19.49
N TYR A 33 -3.70 -4.35 -19.14
CA TYR A 33 -4.48 -3.54 -20.08
C TYR A 33 -4.45 -2.07 -19.65
N GLN A 34 -4.55 -1.18 -20.64
CA GLN A 34 -4.65 0.26 -20.44
C GLN A 34 -5.97 0.78 -21.00
N MET A 35 -6.76 1.45 -20.17
CA MET A 35 -7.97 2.14 -20.58
C MET A 35 -7.69 3.56 -21.10
N ASP A 36 -8.58 4.09 -21.94
CA ASP A 36 -8.47 5.45 -22.50
C ASP A 36 -8.51 6.56 -21.45
N ASN A 37 -9.16 6.32 -20.30
CA ASN A 37 -9.20 7.26 -19.17
C ASN A 37 -7.96 7.19 -18.27
N GLY A 38 -6.98 6.36 -18.62
CA GLY A 38 -5.73 6.21 -17.87
C GLY A 38 -5.70 5.09 -16.85
N LEU A 39 -6.84 4.42 -16.56
CA LEU A 39 -6.86 3.30 -15.62
C LEU A 39 -6.06 2.12 -16.19
N LYS A 40 -5.14 1.62 -15.38
CA LYS A 40 -4.41 0.37 -15.65
C LYS A 40 -5.20 -0.80 -15.05
N VAL A 41 -5.36 -1.88 -15.81
CA VAL A 41 -6.09 -3.08 -15.38
C VAL A 41 -5.16 -4.29 -15.49
N LEU A 42 -5.04 -5.06 -14.42
CA LEU A 42 -4.28 -6.31 -14.38
C LEU A 42 -5.26 -7.47 -14.19
N LEU A 43 -5.28 -8.41 -15.10
CA LEU A 43 -6.12 -9.60 -15.01
C LEU A 43 -5.27 -10.85 -14.83
N PHE A 44 -5.65 -11.66 -13.84
CA PHE A 44 -5.10 -12.98 -13.61
C PHE A 44 -6.22 -14.01 -13.43
N PRO A 45 -6.76 -14.56 -14.53
CA PRO A 45 -7.79 -15.59 -14.47
C PRO A 45 -7.23 -16.91 -13.94
N ASP A 46 -7.91 -17.47 -12.93
CA ASP A 46 -7.59 -18.77 -12.34
C ASP A 46 -8.86 -19.60 -12.17
N ASN A 47 -9.11 -20.48 -13.13
CA ASN A 47 -10.28 -21.37 -13.14
C ASN A 47 -10.24 -22.46 -12.06
N SER A 48 -9.12 -22.64 -11.35
CA SER A 48 -9.03 -23.56 -10.21
C SER A 48 -9.59 -22.93 -8.91
N SER A 49 -9.65 -21.61 -8.85
CA SER A 49 -10.20 -20.87 -7.70
C SER A 49 -11.74 -20.97 -7.64
N GLN A 50 -12.31 -20.81 -6.46
CA GLN A 50 -13.75 -20.64 -6.24
C GLN A 50 -14.10 -19.20 -5.85
N THR A 51 -13.09 -18.33 -5.79
CA THR A 51 -13.22 -16.92 -5.38
C THR A 51 -12.68 -15.99 -6.45
N ILE A 52 -13.10 -14.74 -6.35
CA ILE A 52 -12.50 -13.60 -7.05
C ILE A 52 -12.00 -12.63 -5.99
N THR A 53 -10.86 -12.02 -6.25
CA THR A 53 -10.37 -10.84 -5.52
C THR A 53 -10.33 -9.67 -6.48
N VAL A 54 -11.01 -8.60 -6.13
CA VAL A 54 -10.88 -7.28 -6.74
C VAL A 54 -10.00 -6.45 -5.83
N ASN A 55 -8.97 -5.83 -6.38
CA ASN A 55 -8.04 -4.95 -5.65
C ASN A 55 -7.79 -3.69 -6.47
N ILE A 56 -8.15 -2.54 -5.93
CA ILE A 56 -7.81 -1.26 -6.52
C ILE A 56 -6.68 -0.60 -5.72
N THR A 57 -5.65 -0.17 -6.42
CA THR A 57 -4.47 0.49 -5.84
C THR A 57 -4.39 1.90 -6.40
N TYR A 58 -4.46 2.90 -5.52
CA TYR A 58 -4.17 4.28 -5.85
C TYR A 58 -2.68 4.55 -5.60
N LEU A 59 -2.01 5.20 -6.55
CA LEU A 59 -0.57 5.50 -6.47
C LEU A 59 -0.34 6.75 -5.61
N VAL A 60 -0.80 6.68 -4.37
CA VAL A 60 -0.70 7.71 -3.35
C VAL A 60 -0.56 7.09 -1.97
N GLY A 61 0.33 7.63 -1.15
CA GLY A 61 0.55 7.21 0.23
C GLY A 61 1.25 8.32 1.02
N SER A 62 1.84 7.99 2.15
CA SER A 62 2.43 8.99 3.05
C SER A 62 3.53 9.86 2.44
N ARG A 63 4.19 9.40 1.37
CA ARG A 63 5.15 10.23 0.62
C ARG A 63 4.54 11.50 0.03
N HIS A 64 3.25 11.50 -0.27
CA HIS A 64 2.55 12.62 -0.94
C HIS A 64 1.97 13.65 0.04
N GLU A 65 2.15 13.42 1.34
CA GLU A 65 1.62 14.29 2.40
C GLU A 65 2.53 15.50 2.61
N GLY A 66 1.92 16.67 2.74
CA GLY A 66 2.60 17.93 3.01
C GLY A 66 2.79 18.21 4.49
N TYR A 67 3.29 19.41 4.79
CA TYR A 67 3.39 19.90 6.16
C TYR A 67 2.00 20.12 6.77
N GLY A 68 1.75 19.52 7.94
CA GLY A 68 0.44 19.55 8.61
C GLY A 68 -0.56 18.51 8.05
N GLU A 69 -0.11 17.60 7.19
CA GLU A 69 -0.95 16.61 6.52
C GLU A 69 -0.50 15.16 6.82
N LYS A 70 0.44 14.97 7.77
CA LYS A 70 1.01 13.65 8.03
C LYS A 70 -0.01 12.70 8.66
N GLY A 71 -0.26 11.58 7.97
CA GLY A 71 -1.28 10.59 8.28
C GLY A 71 -2.58 10.75 7.48
N MET A 72 -2.65 11.70 6.57
CA MET A 72 -3.86 11.99 5.81
C MET A 72 -4.21 10.86 4.81
N ALA A 73 -3.21 10.23 4.20
CA ALA A 73 -3.44 9.09 3.32
C ALA A 73 -4.07 7.91 4.07
N HIS A 74 -3.58 7.60 5.27
CA HIS A 74 -4.12 6.55 6.12
C HIS A 74 -5.52 6.89 6.66
N LEU A 75 -5.72 8.13 7.13
CA LEU A 75 -7.03 8.57 7.58
C LEU A 75 -8.07 8.53 6.45
N LEU A 76 -7.67 8.86 5.22
CA LEU A 76 -8.53 8.74 4.05
C LEU A 76 -8.85 7.27 3.73
N GLU A 77 -7.93 6.36 3.95
CA GLU A 77 -8.21 4.91 3.83
C GLU A 77 -9.42 4.52 4.67
N HIS A 78 -9.49 4.92 5.94
CA HIS A 78 -10.65 4.67 6.80
C HIS A 78 -11.94 5.34 6.29
N MET A 79 -11.80 6.56 5.78
CA MET A 79 -12.95 7.38 5.36
C MET A 79 -13.68 6.80 4.15
N VAL A 80 -12.98 6.19 3.20
CA VAL A 80 -13.62 5.66 1.99
C VAL A 80 -14.39 4.35 2.21
N PHE A 81 -14.30 3.73 3.40
CA PHE A 81 -15.18 2.66 3.81
C PHE A 81 -16.55 3.14 4.33
N LYS A 82 -16.76 4.46 4.51
CA LYS A 82 -17.98 4.99 5.15
C LYS A 82 -19.19 5.03 4.22
N GLY A 83 -18.99 5.14 2.93
CA GLY A 83 -20.06 5.07 1.93
C GLY A 83 -19.92 6.03 0.78
N THR A 84 -20.77 5.79 -0.20
CA THR A 84 -20.95 6.55 -1.44
C THR A 84 -22.45 6.74 -1.69
N PRO A 85 -22.88 7.55 -2.68
CA PRO A 85 -24.29 7.66 -3.03
C PRO A 85 -24.97 6.34 -3.42
N ASN A 86 -24.26 5.45 -4.13
CA ASN A 86 -24.82 4.17 -4.57
C ASN A 86 -24.63 3.06 -3.51
N HIS A 87 -23.60 3.20 -2.67
CA HIS A 87 -23.23 2.25 -1.60
C HIS A 87 -23.18 2.97 -0.25
N PRO A 88 -24.33 3.35 0.33
CA PRO A 88 -24.36 4.21 1.51
C PRO A 88 -23.88 3.56 2.81
N ASP A 89 -23.75 2.24 2.84
CA ASP A 89 -23.28 1.45 4.00
C ASP A 89 -22.39 0.31 3.51
N ILE A 90 -21.16 0.68 3.10
CA ILE A 90 -20.17 -0.26 2.55
C ILE A 90 -19.88 -1.44 3.51
N PRO A 91 -19.67 -1.28 4.83
CA PRO A 91 -19.43 -2.40 5.73
C PRO A 91 -20.57 -3.44 5.74
N LYS A 92 -21.81 -2.97 5.68
CA LYS A 92 -22.97 -3.85 5.62
C LYS A 92 -23.05 -4.59 4.28
N GLU A 93 -22.79 -3.92 3.18
CA GLU A 93 -22.79 -4.55 1.86
C GLU A 93 -21.70 -5.61 1.73
N LEU A 94 -20.45 -5.31 2.15
CA LEU A 94 -19.34 -6.25 2.21
C LEU A 94 -19.75 -7.53 2.98
N SER A 95 -20.38 -7.36 4.14
CA SER A 95 -20.86 -8.48 4.94
C SER A 95 -21.98 -9.28 4.24
N SER A 96 -22.92 -8.61 3.56
CA SER A 96 -24.05 -9.26 2.86
C SER A 96 -23.62 -10.06 1.66
N HIS A 97 -22.55 -9.66 0.97
CA HIS A 97 -21.92 -10.38 -0.14
C HIS A 97 -20.90 -11.44 0.31
N GLY A 98 -20.72 -11.62 1.63
CA GLY A 98 -19.75 -12.57 2.20
C GLY A 98 -18.30 -12.23 1.81
N ALA A 99 -18.04 -10.96 1.55
CA ALA A 99 -16.72 -10.48 1.17
C ALA A 99 -15.79 -10.37 2.39
N ARG A 100 -14.51 -10.61 2.15
CA ARG A 100 -13.41 -10.38 3.11
C ARG A 100 -12.62 -9.17 2.63
N PRO A 101 -12.93 -7.97 3.14
CA PRO A 101 -12.29 -6.74 2.72
C PRO A 101 -11.04 -6.46 3.54
N ASN A 102 -10.16 -5.64 2.98
CA ASN A 102 -9.18 -4.87 3.73
C ASN A 102 -8.76 -3.61 2.94
N GLY A 103 -8.13 -2.66 3.64
CA GLY A 103 -7.39 -1.55 3.07
C GLY A 103 -5.98 -1.52 3.64
N THR A 104 -5.03 -0.96 2.91
CA THR A 104 -3.68 -0.72 3.42
C THR A 104 -3.09 0.55 2.83
N THR A 105 -2.48 1.36 3.69
CA THR A 105 -1.71 2.53 3.28
C THR A 105 -0.22 2.30 3.48
N TYR A 106 0.56 2.71 2.48
CA TYR A 106 2.00 2.61 2.48
C TYR A 106 2.65 3.92 2.04
N TYR A 107 3.95 3.95 1.83
CA TYR A 107 4.64 5.17 1.39
C TYR A 107 4.14 5.67 0.03
N ASP A 108 3.98 4.78 -0.95
CA ASP A 108 3.68 5.14 -2.36
C ASP A 108 2.29 4.75 -2.82
N ARG A 109 1.54 3.99 -2.03
CA ARG A 109 0.24 3.45 -2.41
C ARG A 109 -0.74 3.39 -1.26
N THR A 110 -2.01 3.45 -1.61
CA THR A 110 -3.14 3.05 -0.78
C THR A 110 -4.00 2.12 -1.61
N ASN A 111 -4.35 0.93 -1.09
CA ASN A 111 -5.17 -0.01 -1.82
C ASN A 111 -6.31 -0.57 -1.00
N TYR A 112 -7.36 -0.97 -1.69
CA TYR A 112 -8.56 -1.59 -1.16
C TYR A 112 -8.79 -2.89 -1.89
N PHE A 113 -9.19 -3.91 -1.17
CA PHE A 113 -9.51 -5.19 -1.81
C PHE A 113 -10.60 -5.93 -1.06
N GLU A 114 -11.37 -6.70 -1.80
CA GLU A 114 -12.33 -7.66 -1.28
C GLU A 114 -12.20 -8.98 -2.02
N THR A 115 -12.23 -10.08 -1.24
CA THR A 115 -12.28 -11.44 -1.76
C THR A 115 -13.64 -12.04 -1.45
N PHE A 116 -14.31 -12.56 -2.47
CA PHE A 116 -15.68 -13.10 -2.37
C PHE A 116 -15.86 -14.33 -3.26
N ASN A 117 -16.97 -15.07 -3.06
CA ASN A 117 -17.31 -16.20 -3.92
C ASN A 117 -17.56 -15.74 -5.35
N ALA A 118 -17.03 -16.50 -6.33
CA ALA A 118 -17.08 -16.19 -7.75
C ALA A 118 -18.49 -16.36 -8.31
N THR A 119 -19.35 -15.36 -8.12
CA THR A 119 -20.69 -15.23 -8.70
C THR A 119 -20.77 -13.94 -9.52
N GLU A 120 -21.59 -13.92 -10.54
CA GLU A 120 -21.79 -12.71 -11.37
C GLU A 120 -22.30 -11.54 -10.53
N GLU A 121 -23.22 -11.79 -9.58
CA GLU A 121 -23.80 -10.81 -8.68
C GLU A 121 -22.71 -10.14 -7.83
N ASN A 122 -21.85 -10.94 -7.17
CA ASN A 122 -20.77 -10.41 -6.32
C ASN A 122 -19.73 -9.64 -7.16
N LEU A 123 -19.42 -10.12 -8.36
CA LEU A 123 -18.48 -9.46 -9.24
C LEU A 123 -19.01 -8.11 -9.72
N ASP A 124 -20.25 -8.05 -10.20
CA ASP A 124 -20.89 -6.79 -10.63
C ASP A 124 -20.98 -5.78 -9.49
N TRP A 125 -21.34 -6.24 -8.29
CA TRP A 125 -21.39 -5.42 -7.10
C TRP A 125 -20.00 -4.88 -6.74
N ALA A 126 -18.96 -5.71 -6.70
CA ALA A 126 -17.61 -5.28 -6.32
C ALA A 126 -17.03 -4.26 -7.30
N LEU A 127 -17.21 -4.46 -8.59
CA LEU A 127 -16.77 -3.51 -9.63
C LEU A 127 -17.56 -2.18 -9.55
N ASP A 128 -18.85 -2.23 -9.23
CA ASP A 128 -19.67 -1.04 -9.04
C ASP A 128 -19.25 -0.26 -7.81
N LEU A 129 -19.01 -0.98 -6.70
CA LEU A 129 -18.49 -0.39 -5.46
C LEU A 129 -17.17 0.34 -5.69
N GLU A 130 -16.20 -0.32 -6.35
CA GLU A 130 -14.88 0.29 -6.56
C GLU A 130 -14.92 1.47 -7.52
N ALA A 131 -15.76 1.42 -8.56
CA ALA A 131 -15.95 2.53 -9.48
C ALA A 131 -16.60 3.74 -8.78
N ASP A 132 -17.62 3.52 -7.94
CA ASP A 132 -18.30 4.58 -7.19
C ASP A 132 -17.41 5.13 -6.07
N ARG A 133 -16.69 4.25 -5.35
CA ARG A 133 -15.72 4.61 -4.31
C ARG A 133 -14.57 5.48 -4.84
N MET A 134 -14.13 5.25 -6.07
CA MET A 134 -13.09 6.07 -6.72
C MET A 134 -13.51 7.53 -6.88
N MET A 135 -14.77 7.81 -7.18
CA MET A 135 -15.22 9.14 -7.60
C MET A 135 -16.14 9.84 -6.61
N ASN A 136 -16.87 9.08 -5.79
CA ASN A 136 -18.06 9.57 -5.10
C ASN A 136 -18.09 9.29 -3.60
N SER A 137 -16.97 8.86 -2.99
CA SER A 137 -16.92 8.66 -1.52
C SER A 137 -17.33 9.93 -0.79
N TYR A 138 -18.15 9.79 0.25
CA TYR A 138 -18.72 10.93 0.96
C TYR A 138 -17.69 11.84 1.62
N ILE A 139 -16.61 11.27 2.19
CA ILE A 139 -15.60 11.99 2.98
C ILE A 139 -16.27 13.07 3.83
N ALA A 140 -17.15 12.62 4.75
CA ALA A 140 -18.01 13.51 5.49
C ALA A 140 -17.43 13.87 6.87
N LYS A 141 -17.64 15.09 7.33
CA LYS A 141 -17.13 15.58 8.62
C LYS A 141 -17.58 14.70 9.80
N LYS A 142 -18.84 14.23 9.81
CA LYS A 142 -19.37 13.35 10.87
C LYS A 142 -18.60 12.04 10.99
N ASP A 143 -18.13 11.49 9.86
CA ASP A 143 -17.39 10.24 9.81
C ASP A 143 -15.93 10.46 10.24
N LEU A 144 -15.33 11.60 9.85
CA LEU A 144 -14.01 12.02 10.32
C LEU A 144 -13.96 12.12 11.86
N GLU A 145 -14.97 12.73 12.47
CA GLU A 145 -15.06 12.87 13.94
C GLU A 145 -15.10 11.51 14.65
N SER A 146 -15.71 10.50 14.04
CA SER A 146 -15.69 9.13 14.57
C SER A 146 -14.35 8.43 14.36
N GLU A 147 -13.71 8.61 13.19
CA GLU A 147 -12.44 7.98 12.85
C GLU A 147 -11.25 8.53 13.63
N PHE A 148 -11.28 9.77 14.06
CA PHE A 148 -10.23 10.31 14.94
C PHE A 148 -9.94 9.42 16.15
N SER A 149 -10.97 8.85 16.78
CA SER A 149 -10.77 7.95 17.91
C SER A 149 -10.16 6.61 17.53
N VAL A 150 -10.48 6.09 16.35
CA VAL A 150 -9.94 4.83 15.84
C VAL A 150 -8.47 5.00 15.49
N VAL A 151 -8.14 5.95 14.62
CA VAL A 151 -6.74 6.19 14.17
C VAL A 151 -5.86 6.62 15.34
N ARG A 152 -6.40 7.38 16.32
CA ARG A 152 -5.66 7.71 17.54
C ARG A 152 -5.34 6.47 18.37
N ASN A 153 -6.26 5.52 18.51
CA ASN A 153 -6.00 4.27 19.22
C ASN A 153 -4.92 3.45 18.53
N GLU A 154 -4.90 3.40 17.19
CA GLU A 154 -3.84 2.75 16.42
C GLU A 154 -2.50 3.46 16.61
N PHE A 155 -2.48 4.78 16.57
CA PHE A 155 -1.29 5.58 16.88
C PHE A 155 -0.75 5.25 18.29
N GLU A 156 -1.61 5.28 19.31
CA GLU A 156 -1.26 4.97 20.69
C GLU A 156 -0.78 3.52 20.87
N ALA A 157 -1.37 2.57 20.14
CA ALA A 157 -0.89 1.18 20.11
C ALA A 157 0.54 1.10 19.54
N GLY A 158 0.82 1.82 18.46
CA GLY A 158 2.17 1.91 17.88
C GLY A 158 3.19 2.57 18.84
N GLU A 159 2.77 3.58 19.60
CA GLU A 159 3.61 4.23 20.62
C GLU A 159 3.94 3.32 21.84
N ASN A 160 3.16 2.28 22.07
CA ASN A 160 3.40 1.29 23.11
C ASN A 160 4.32 0.14 22.66
N ASP A 161 4.67 0.06 21.39
CA ASP A 161 5.63 -0.89 20.85
C ASP A 161 7.04 -0.26 20.77
N PRO A 162 8.00 -0.71 21.62
CA PRO A 162 9.35 -0.14 21.64
C PRO A 162 10.10 -0.28 20.31
N SER A 163 9.91 -1.39 19.57
CA SER A 163 10.53 -1.62 18.27
C SER A 163 9.99 -0.66 17.24
N ASN A 164 8.68 -0.43 17.22
CA ASN A 164 8.06 0.53 16.32
C ASN A 164 8.52 1.98 16.62
N VAL A 165 8.61 2.35 17.87
CA VAL A 165 9.09 3.69 18.27
C VAL A 165 10.54 3.92 17.84
N LEU A 166 11.44 2.96 18.10
CA LEU A 166 12.83 3.09 17.66
C LEU A 166 12.92 3.14 16.14
N ARG A 167 12.23 2.25 15.44
CA ARG A 167 12.18 2.21 13.97
C ARG A 167 11.76 3.56 13.38
N GLN A 168 10.69 4.16 13.88
CA GLN A 168 10.24 5.47 13.41
C GLN A 168 11.30 6.55 13.62
N LYS A 169 11.96 6.58 14.79
CA LYS A 169 13.00 7.57 15.09
C LYS A 169 14.26 7.38 14.25
N VAL A 170 14.61 6.14 13.93
CA VAL A 170 15.75 5.84 13.05
C VAL A 170 15.45 6.25 11.62
N ILE A 171 14.25 5.93 11.10
CA ILE A 171 13.83 6.32 9.75
C ILE A 171 13.73 7.86 9.64
N ASP A 172 13.14 8.53 10.62
CA ASP A 172 13.04 10.00 10.68
C ASP A 172 14.43 10.67 10.67
N ALA A 173 15.41 10.09 11.35
CA ALA A 173 16.79 10.58 11.35
C ALA A 173 17.53 10.26 10.03
N ALA A 174 17.18 9.17 9.34
CA ALA A 174 17.81 8.77 8.09
C ALA A 174 17.42 9.69 6.93
N PHE A 175 16.17 10.16 6.88
CA PHE A 175 15.65 11.01 5.82
C PHE A 175 15.51 12.46 6.29
N LEU A 176 16.32 13.36 5.73
CA LEU A 176 16.31 14.79 6.08
C LEU A 176 15.29 15.58 5.26
N TRP A 177 15.12 15.21 4.00
CA TRP A 177 14.31 15.95 3.02
C TRP A 177 13.18 15.11 2.45
N HIS A 178 13.42 13.81 2.23
CA HIS A 178 12.48 12.94 1.56
C HIS A 178 11.39 12.44 2.52
N ASN A 179 10.14 12.42 2.04
CA ASN A 179 8.98 12.03 2.84
C ASN A 179 8.94 10.55 3.25
N TYR A 180 9.88 9.70 2.81
CA TYR A 180 10.01 8.35 3.38
C TYR A 180 10.46 8.36 4.85
N GLY A 181 10.95 9.49 5.35
CA GLY A 181 11.13 9.72 6.78
C GLY A 181 9.81 9.77 7.58
N ASN A 182 8.68 10.05 6.92
CA ASN A 182 7.39 10.16 7.59
C ASN A 182 6.76 8.78 7.86
N SER A 183 6.17 8.62 9.05
CA SER A 183 5.37 7.44 9.35
C SER A 183 4.04 7.47 8.59
N THR A 184 3.57 6.31 8.11
CA THR A 184 2.27 6.17 7.44
C THR A 184 1.09 6.46 8.36
N ILE A 185 1.23 6.19 9.68
CA ILE A 185 0.22 6.57 10.68
C ILE A 185 0.16 8.09 10.87
N GLY A 186 1.22 8.81 10.54
CA GLY A 186 1.31 10.26 10.64
C GLY A 186 1.68 10.80 12.00
N ASN A 187 1.42 12.08 12.20
CA ASN A 187 1.63 12.79 13.47
C ASN A 187 0.31 12.94 14.20
N ARG A 188 0.30 12.73 15.51
CA ARG A 188 -0.91 12.89 16.33
C ARG A 188 -1.59 14.26 16.15
N SER A 189 -0.81 15.34 16.12
CA SER A 189 -1.35 16.69 15.97
C SER A 189 -2.06 16.93 14.63
N ASP A 190 -1.55 16.31 13.56
CA ASP A 190 -2.08 16.46 12.22
C ASP A 190 -3.36 15.61 12.09
N ILE A 191 -3.31 14.34 12.54
CA ILE A 191 -4.46 13.44 12.54
C ILE A 191 -5.65 14.04 13.30
N GLU A 192 -5.42 14.61 14.51
CA GLU A 192 -6.49 15.15 15.35
C GLU A 192 -7.06 16.49 14.86
N ARG A 193 -6.40 17.17 13.90
CA ARG A 193 -6.73 18.55 13.52
C ARG A 193 -6.93 18.79 12.05
N VAL A 194 -6.71 17.75 11.21
CA VAL A 194 -6.87 17.92 9.77
C VAL A 194 -8.29 18.42 9.43
N PRO A 195 -8.43 19.51 8.67
CA PRO A 195 -9.72 19.96 8.20
C PRO A 195 -10.31 18.96 7.19
N ILE A 196 -11.62 18.75 7.23
CA ILE A 196 -12.31 17.85 6.29
C ILE A 196 -12.07 18.25 4.83
N GLU A 197 -11.96 19.55 4.57
CA GLU A 197 -11.71 20.11 3.25
C GLU A 197 -10.38 19.64 2.67
N ASN A 198 -9.34 19.51 3.49
CA ASN A 198 -8.04 19.00 3.07
C ASN A 198 -8.12 17.51 2.67
N LEU A 199 -8.85 16.68 3.43
CA LEU A 199 -9.11 15.29 3.06
C LEU A 199 -9.89 15.16 1.77
N GLN A 200 -10.92 16.00 1.58
CA GLN A 200 -11.70 16.04 0.34
C GLN A 200 -10.86 16.50 -0.86
N GLU A 201 -9.95 17.45 -0.66
CA GLU A 201 -9.02 17.89 -1.70
C GLU A 201 -8.01 16.78 -2.04
N PHE A 202 -7.45 16.12 -1.03
CA PHE A 202 -6.53 15.00 -1.20
C PHE A 202 -7.21 13.84 -1.95
N TYR A 203 -8.43 13.47 -1.58
CA TYR A 203 -9.23 12.47 -2.27
C TYR A 203 -9.42 12.85 -3.76
N ARG A 204 -9.96 14.04 -4.06
CA ARG A 204 -10.17 14.49 -5.45
C ARG A 204 -8.89 14.58 -6.28
N LYS A 205 -7.76 14.83 -5.63
CA LYS A 205 -6.45 14.93 -6.29
C LYS A 205 -5.91 13.58 -6.71
N PHE A 206 -6.02 12.58 -5.86
CA PHE A 206 -5.30 11.31 -6.02
C PHE A 206 -6.17 10.11 -6.37
N TYR A 207 -7.47 10.11 -6.00
CA TYR A 207 -8.40 9.03 -6.31
C TYR A 207 -9.03 9.29 -7.67
N ARG A 208 -8.40 8.76 -8.70
CA ARG A 208 -8.73 9.04 -10.10
C ARG A 208 -8.22 7.91 -11.01
N PRO A 209 -8.89 7.67 -12.17
CA PRO A 209 -8.54 6.54 -13.04
C PRO A 209 -7.07 6.53 -13.48
N ASP A 210 -6.52 7.66 -13.88
CA ASP A 210 -5.15 7.79 -14.36
C ASP A 210 -4.07 7.74 -13.27
N ASN A 211 -4.47 7.53 -12.01
CA ASN A 211 -3.60 7.32 -10.86
C ASN A 211 -3.93 6.00 -10.12
N ALA A 212 -4.59 5.07 -10.81
CA ALA A 212 -5.04 3.82 -10.20
C ALA A 212 -4.66 2.59 -11.02
N VAL A 213 -4.51 1.48 -10.32
CA VAL A 213 -4.34 0.13 -10.91
C VAL A 213 -5.42 -0.76 -10.33
N LEU A 214 -6.30 -1.27 -11.19
CA LEU A 214 -7.31 -2.27 -10.85
C LEU A 214 -6.75 -3.67 -11.13
N MET A 215 -6.62 -4.51 -10.12
CA MET A 215 -6.20 -5.90 -10.26
C MET A 215 -7.36 -6.82 -9.94
N ILE A 216 -7.63 -7.78 -10.82
CA ILE A 216 -8.68 -8.80 -10.63
C ILE A 216 -8.06 -10.17 -10.81
N THR A 217 -8.19 -11.02 -9.80
CA THR A 217 -7.67 -12.39 -9.83
C THR A 217 -8.72 -13.38 -9.38
N GLY A 218 -8.70 -14.58 -9.96
CA GLY A 218 -9.60 -15.68 -9.60
C GLY A 218 -10.42 -16.20 -10.76
N LYS A 219 -11.61 -16.72 -10.49
CA LYS A 219 -12.42 -17.45 -11.47
C LYS A 219 -13.30 -16.52 -12.32
N PHE A 220 -12.85 -16.23 -13.52
CA PHE A 220 -13.62 -15.45 -14.53
C PHE A 220 -13.10 -15.70 -15.93
N GLU A 221 -13.89 -15.34 -16.95
CA GLU A 221 -13.48 -15.31 -18.35
C GLU A 221 -13.02 -13.91 -18.73
N THR A 222 -11.87 -13.82 -19.43
CA THR A 222 -11.19 -12.53 -19.69
C THR A 222 -12.04 -11.55 -20.49
N GLU A 223 -12.69 -12.01 -21.58
CA GLU A 223 -13.50 -11.14 -22.43
C GLU A 223 -14.71 -10.56 -21.68
N ASP A 224 -15.38 -11.37 -20.85
CA ASP A 224 -16.50 -10.92 -20.02
C ASP A 224 -16.03 -9.91 -18.98
N MET A 225 -14.88 -10.17 -18.34
CA MET A 225 -14.29 -9.25 -17.36
C MET A 225 -13.92 -7.90 -17.99
N LEU A 226 -13.30 -7.90 -19.16
CA LEU A 226 -12.96 -6.66 -19.87
C LEU A 226 -14.21 -5.83 -20.21
N GLN A 227 -15.31 -6.49 -20.63
CA GLN A 227 -16.56 -5.79 -20.88
C GLN A 227 -17.10 -5.13 -19.59
N ARG A 228 -17.15 -5.86 -18.45
CA ARG A 228 -17.62 -5.34 -17.18
C ARG A 228 -16.76 -4.17 -16.69
N VAL A 229 -15.44 -4.27 -16.81
CA VAL A 229 -14.52 -3.18 -16.45
C VAL A 229 -14.78 -1.94 -17.30
N VAL A 230 -14.96 -2.09 -18.62
CA VAL A 230 -15.30 -0.96 -19.50
C VAL A 230 -16.66 -0.36 -19.14
N ASP A 231 -17.67 -1.18 -18.86
CA ASP A 231 -19.00 -0.72 -18.48
C ASP A 231 -19.00 0.09 -17.18
N LYS A 232 -18.20 -0.32 -16.18
CA LYS A 232 -18.13 0.34 -14.85
C LYS A 232 -17.17 1.53 -14.81
N PHE A 233 -15.99 1.39 -15.40
CA PHE A 233 -14.92 2.39 -15.28
C PHE A 233 -14.74 3.27 -16.53
N GLY A 234 -15.23 2.88 -17.68
CA GLY A 234 -14.96 3.57 -18.96
C GLY A 234 -15.49 5.00 -19.03
N SER A 235 -16.57 5.32 -18.31
CA SER A 235 -17.14 6.66 -18.27
C SER A 235 -16.47 7.59 -17.24
N LEU A 236 -15.66 7.04 -16.34
CA LEU A 236 -14.97 7.82 -15.30
C LEU A 236 -13.89 8.71 -15.93
N LYS A 237 -13.85 9.96 -15.53
CA LYS A 237 -12.91 10.93 -16.07
C LYS A 237 -11.91 11.39 -15.01
N ALA A 238 -10.64 11.39 -15.39
CA ALA A 238 -9.64 12.07 -14.58
C ALA A 238 -9.91 13.58 -14.56
N PRO A 239 -9.64 14.29 -13.44
CA PRO A 239 -9.69 15.75 -13.39
C PRO A 239 -8.72 16.40 -14.40
N ASP A 240 -9.05 17.58 -14.90
CA ASP A 240 -8.28 18.31 -15.92
C ASP A 240 -6.95 18.93 -15.41
N PHE A 241 -6.47 18.50 -14.25
CA PHE A 241 -5.19 18.96 -13.71
C PHE A 241 -4.26 17.76 -13.47
N PRO A 242 -2.95 17.88 -13.76
CA PRO A 242 -1.99 16.79 -13.56
C PRO A 242 -1.67 16.61 -12.07
N ILE A 243 -1.39 15.38 -11.69
CA ILE A 243 -0.67 15.10 -10.43
C ILE A 243 0.78 15.51 -10.65
N ARG A 244 1.27 16.43 -9.81
CA ARG A 244 2.66 16.88 -9.90
C ARG A 244 3.57 15.84 -9.25
N ASP A 245 4.63 15.46 -9.95
CA ASP A 245 5.67 14.61 -9.38
C ASP A 245 6.43 15.35 -8.27
N SER A 246 6.82 14.61 -7.24
CA SER A 246 7.83 15.08 -6.30
C SER A 246 9.19 15.02 -6.97
N TYR A 247 10.02 16.04 -6.73
CA TYR A 247 11.40 16.12 -7.21
C TYR A 247 12.41 16.27 -6.07
N THR A 248 11.95 16.07 -4.83
CA THR A 248 12.83 16.12 -3.65
C THR A 248 13.61 14.82 -3.55
N GLU A 249 14.91 14.92 -3.65
CA GLU A 249 15.86 13.82 -3.48
C GLU A 249 16.51 13.92 -2.11
N GLU A 250 16.70 12.77 -1.44
CA GLU A 250 17.45 12.72 -0.19
C GLU A 250 18.94 13.02 -0.46
N PRO A 251 19.58 13.93 0.28
CA PRO A 251 21.00 14.18 0.11
C PRO A 251 21.85 12.96 0.52
N PRO A 252 23.07 12.80 -0.05
CA PRO A 252 24.01 11.80 0.43
C PRO A 252 24.26 11.94 1.94
N GLN A 253 24.33 10.84 2.65
CA GLN A 253 24.63 10.85 4.07
C GLN A 253 26.11 11.06 4.31
N ASP A 254 26.49 12.13 5.03
CA ASP A 254 27.89 12.54 5.25
C ASP A 254 28.63 11.71 6.31
N GLY A 255 27.93 10.77 6.97
CA GLY A 255 28.51 9.92 8.02
C GLY A 255 27.48 9.17 8.81
N GLU A 256 27.93 8.40 9.80
CA GLU A 256 27.04 7.67 10.70
C GLU A 256 26.17 8.62 11.52
N LYS A 257 24.89 8.32 11.62
CA LYS A 257 23.96 8.97 12.53
C LYS A 257 23.58 7.99 13.64
N ARG A 258 23.54 8.44 14.89
CA ARG A 258 23.16 7.63 16.04
C ARG A 258 21.88 8.19 16.69
N VAL A 259 20.92 7.31 16.89
CA VAL A 259 19.65 7.61 17.59
C VAL A 259 19.60 6.76 18.85
N THR A 260 19.36 7.39 19.99
CA THR A 260 19.15 6.70 21.28
C THR A 260 17.81 7.09 21.84
N VAL A 261 16.98 6.10 22.16
CA VAL A 261 15.67 6.27 22.81
C VAL A 261 15.69 5.53 24.14
N SER A 262 15.41 6.23 25.23
CA SER A 262 15.33 5.63 26.57
C SER A 262 13.89 5.63 27.05
N ARG A 263 13.36 4.44 27.34
CA ARG A 263 12.03 4.22 27.91
C ARG A 263 12.09 3.19 29.02
N VAL A 264 11.11 3.18 29.89
CA VAL A 264 10.96 2.11 30.89
C VAL A 264 10.41 0.87 30.18
N GLY A 265 11.06 -0.28 30.35
CA GLY A 265 10.68 -1.54 29.73
C GLY A 265 11.68 -2.65 30.03
N ASP A 266 11.35 -3.88 29.62
CA ASP A 266 12.11 -5.09 29.93
C ASP A 266 12.95 -5.60 28.74
N ILE A 267 12.99 -4.88 27.63
CA ILE A 267 13.77 -5.23 26.43
C ILE A 267 14.69 -4.08 26.04
N GLN A 268 15.79 -4.44 25.41
CA GLN A 268 16.67 -3.52 24.71
C GLN A 268 16.59 -3.81 23.22
N ILE A 269 16.78 -2.80 22.39
CA ILE A 269 16.71 -2.97 20.93
C ILE A 269 17.93 -2.29 20.31
N VAL A 270 18.61 -3.02 19.45
CA VAL A 270 19.70 -2.51 18.61
C VAL A 270 19.24 -2.57 17.16
N SER A 271 19.40 -1.48 16.43
CA SER A 271 18.99 -1.44 15.03
C SER A 271 20.02 -0.76 14.14
N ALA A 272 20.02 -1.12 12.87
CA ALA A 272 20.82 -0.47 11.83
C ALA A 272 19.94 -0.14 10.63
N LEU A 273 20.22 0.98 9.96
CA LEU A 273 19.56 1.37 8.73
C LEU A 273 20.60 1.79 7.69
N TYR A 274 20.43 1.29 6.47
CA TYR A 274 21.23 1.64 5.31
C TYR A 274 20.31 2.11 4.19
N HIS A 275 20.67 3.19 3.48
CA HIS A 275 19.96 3.60 2.28
C HIS A 275 20.12 2.56 1.17
N THR A 276 19.04 2.30 0.45
CA THR A 276 18.96 1.36 -0.68
C THR A 276 18.41 2.05 -1.92
N PRO A 277 18.71 1.53 -3.12
CA PRO A 277 18.10 2.03 -4.35
C PRO A 277 16.58 1.74 -4.37
N ALA A 278 15.88 2.36 -5.31
CA ALA A 278 14.45 2.13 -5.57
C ALA A 278 14.15 0.66 -5.89
N GLY A 279 12.91 0.23 -5.65
CA GLY A 279 12.46 -1.15 -5.93
C GLY A 279 12.60 -1.58 -7.40
N SER A 280 12.55 -0.64 -8.35
CA SER A 280 12.76 -0.90 -9.77
C SER A 280 14.24 -0.93 -10.20
N HIS A 281 15.17 -0.62 -9.30
CA HIS A 281 16.61 -0.61 -9.62
C HIS A 281 17.14 -2.05 -9.76
N PRO A 282 18.09 -2.33 -10.71
CA PRO A 282 18.68 -3.66 -10.89
C PRO A 282 19.30 -4.24 -9.63
N ASP A 283 19.85 -3.41 -8.75
CA ASP A 283 20.49 -3.85 -7.51
C ASP A 283 19.49 -4.21 -6.38
N HIS A 284 18.19 -3.94 -6.57
CA HIS A 284 17.19 -4.25 -5.53
C HIS A 284 17.13 -5.77 -5.25
N ALA A 285 17.06 -6.60 -6.29
CA ALA A 285 17.03 -8.05 -6.13
C ALA A 285 18.32 -8.61 -5.48
N PRO A 286 19.56 -8.23 -5.88
CA PRO A 286 20.76 -8.58 -5.12
C PRO A 286 20.73 -8.17 -3.65
N ILE A 287 20.25 -6.95 -3.33
CA ILE A 287 20.14 -6.47 -1.95
C ILE A 287 19.14 -7.30 -1.14
N SER A 288 18.00 -7.69 -1.72
CA SER A 288 17.05 -8.61 -1.06
C SER A 288 17.66 -9.97 -0.74
N ILE A 289 18.56 -10.50 -1.61
CA ILE A 289 19.32 -11.71 -1.30
C ILE A 289 20.31 -11.48 -0.15
N VAL A 290 20.99 -10.34 -0.13
CA VAL A 290 21.87 -9.97 1.00
C VAL A 290 21.08 -9.88 2.30
N GLU A 291 19.89 -9.29 2.30
CA GLU A 291 18.99 -9.26 3.44
C GLU A 291 18.70 -10.66 3.99
N SER A 292 18.27 -11.59 3.14
CA SER A 292 18.01 -12.98 3.51
C SER A 292 19.27 -13.68 4.06
N VAL A 293 20.43 -13.50 3.44
CA VAL A 293 21.71 -14.04 3.92
C VAL A 293 22.08 -13.52 5.30
N LEU A 294 21.67 -12.31 5.64
CA LEU A 294 21.96 -11.69 6.93
C LEU A 294 21.00 -12.15 8.04
N THR A 295 19.70 -12.23 7.77
CA THR A 295 18.69 -12.29 8.83
C THR A 295 17.80 -13.53 8.83
N ASP A 296 17.74 -14.34 7.73
CA ASP A 296 16.82 -15.49 7.65
C ASP A 296 17.08 -16.53 8.72
N GLU A 297 16.03 -16.98 9.37
CA GLU A 297 16.05 -18.10 10.31
C GLU A 297 16.01 -19.44 9.55
N PRO A 298 16.83 -20.44 9.93
CA PRO A 298 17.93 -20.43 10.90
C PRO A 298 19.32 -20.15 10.28
N SER A 299 19.40 -19.77 9.02
CA SER A 299 20.66 -19.79 8.25
C SER A 299 21.39 -18.44 8.22
N GLY A 300 20.72 -17.35 8.53
CA GLY A 300 21.26 -15.98 8.46
C GLY A 300 22.49 -15.77 9.34
N ARG A 301 23.42 -14.95 8.84
CA ARG A 301 24.66 -14.67 9.56
C ARG A 301 24.42 -14.00 10.92
N LEU A 302 23.51 -13.03 10.98
CA LEU A 302 23.13 -12.36 12.21
C LEU A 302 22.34 -13.27 13.14
N TYR A 303 21.45 -14.12 12.59
CA TYR A 303 20.75 -15.13 13.38
C TYR A 303 21.74 -16.05 14.10
N LYS A 304 22.72 -16.60 13.38
CA LYS A 304 23.77 -17.47 13.96
C LYS A 304 24.65 -16.75 14.98
N ALA A 305 25.03 -15.51 14.69
CA ALA A 305 25.92 -14.77 15.56
C ALA A 305 25.25 -14.25 16.84
N LEU A 306 23.94 -13.98 16.80
CA LEU A 306 23.21 -13.32 17.89
C LEU A 306 22.17 -14.21 18.54
N VAL A 307 21.31 -14.91 17.77
CA VAL A 307 20.20 -15.70 18.30
C VAL A 307 20.66 -17.09 18.75
N GLU A 308 21.37 -17.82 17.89
CA GLU A 308 21.91 -19.14 18.27
C GLU A 308 22.88 -19.07 19.47
N THR A 309 23.59 -17.95 19.60
CA THR A 309 24.50 -17.71 20.75
C THR A 309 23.79 -17.13 21.97
N GLN A 310 22.46 -16.98 21.93
CA GLN A 310 21.62 -16.46 23.02
C GLN A 310 21.99 -15.05 23.49
N LYS A 311 22.56 -14.22 22.62
CA LYS A 311 22.85 -12.80 22.87
C LYS A 311 21.64 -11.91 22.54
N ALA A 312 20.80 -12.35 21.60
CA ALA A 312 19.54 -11.73 21.23
C ALA A 312 18.41 -12.75 21.24
N SER A 313 17.17 -12.28 21.41
CA SER A 313 15.95 -13.10 21.30
C SER A 313 15.47 -13.24 19.85
N SER A 314 15.67 -12.21 19.06
CA SER A 314 15.28 -12.20 17.64
C SER A 314 16.15 -11.26 16.82
N VAL A 315 16.21 -11.53 15.52
CA VAL A 315 16.72 -10.60 14.50
C VAL A 315 15.79 -10.66 13.30
N TRP A 316 15.44 -9.51 12.75
CA TRP A 316 14.67 -9.41 11.52
C TRP A 316 15.09 -8.17 10.74
N SER A 317 14.77 -8.16 9.46
CA SER A 317 15.04 -7.04 8.56
C SER A 317 13.84 -6.71 7.70
N TYR A 318 13.93 -5.57 7.04
CA TYR A 318 12.87 -5.06 6.20
C TYR A 318 13.42 -4.09 5.16
N ILE A 319 13.12 -4.35 3.89
CA ILE A 319 13.38 -3.47 2.76
C ILE A 319 12.05 -3.11 2.11
N PRO A 320 11.58 -1.87 2.18
CA PRO A 320 10.36 -1.48 1.49
C PRO A 320 10.59 -1.45 -0.03
N PHE A 321 9.64 -2.02 -0.78
CA PHE A 321 9.62 -1.91 -2.23
C PHE A 321 8.97 -0.58 -2.61
N THR A 322 9.78 0.43 -2.90
CA THR A 322 9.35 1.82 -3.09
C THR A 322 9.66 2.34 -4.49
N LYS A 323 8.96 3.39 -4.89
CA LYS A 323 9.14 4.07 -6.18
C LYS A 323 10.50 4.77 -6.27
N GLU A 324 10.99 5.32 -5.18
CA GLU A 324 12.23 6.11 -5.09
C GLU A 324 13.24 5.41 -4.13
N PRO A 325 14.50 5.85 -4.06
CA PRO A 325 15.49 5.28 -3.15
C PRO A 325 15.01 5.23 -1.71
N SER A 326 15.25 4.11 -1.02
CA SER A 326 14.67 3.75 0.24
C SER A 326 15.72 3.33 1.28
N PHE A 327 15.42 2.29 2.04
CA PHE A 327 16.30 1.81 3.12
C PHE A 327 16.17 0.30 3.34
N MET A 328 17.21 -0.29 3.92
CA MET A 328 17.17 -1.57 4.62
C MET A 328 17.26 -1.31 6.11
N TYR A 329 16.29 -1.78 6.87
CA TYR A 329 16.25 -1.69 8.33
C TYR A 329 16.47 -3.07 8.93
N ILE A 330 17.37 -3.17 9.91
CA ILE A 330 17.65 -4.39 10.67
C ILE A 330 17.33 -4.12 12.13
N ASN A 331 16.61 -5.02 12.76
CA ASN A 331 16.21 -4.94 14.18
C ASN A 331 16.70 -6.17 14.93
N VAL A 332 17.26 -5.95 16.09
CA VAL A 332 17.73 -6.99 17.02
C VAL A 332 17.12 -6.73 18.38
N GLU A 333 16.34 -7.67 18.88
CA GLU A 333 15.79 -7.63 20.24
C GLU A 333 16.76 -8.28 21.21
N VAL A 334 17.14 -7.54 22.25
CA VAL A 334 18.14 -7.95 23.21
C VAL A 334 17.48 -8.07 24.60
N PRO A 335 17.51 -9.25 25.26
CA PRO A 335 17.01 -9.39 26.61
C PRO A 335 17.70 -8.43 27.58
N SER A 336 16.99 -7.95 28.59
CA SER A 336 17.49 -6.95 29.55
C SER A 336 18.70 -7.39 30.36
N ASP A 337 18.95 -8.71 30.46
CA ASP A 337 20.11 -9.32 31.13
C ASP A 337 21.35 -9.46 30.22
N LYS A 338 21.24 -9.03 28.96
CA LYS A 338 22.33 -9.10 27.98
C LYS A 338 22.90 -7.70 27.71
N ASP A 339 24.12 -7.68 27.16
CA ASP A 339 24.86 -6.46 26.85
C ASP A 339 24.52 -5.99 25.43
N ALA A 340 23.78 -4.87 25.33
CA ALA A 340 23.39 -4.28 24.03
C ALA A 340 24.60 -3.72 23.26
N ASP A 341 25.67 -3.27 23.94
CA ASP A 341 26.88 -2.76 23.28
C ASP A 341 27.65 -3.91 22.62
N GLU A 342 27.67 -5.10 23.25
CA GLU A 342 28.23 -6.30 22.64
C GLU A 342 27.44 -6.72 21.38
N VAL A 343 26.10 -6.67 21.47
CA VAL A 343 25.20 -6.97 20.32
C VAL A 343 25.41 -5.98 19.19
N GLU A 344 25.52 -4.68 19.50
CA GLU A 344 25.83 -3.65 18.49
C GLU A 344 27.17 -3.92 17.79
N ALA A 345 28.20 -4.27 18.54
CA ALA A 345 29.51 -4.59 17.98
C ALA A 345 29.46 -5.81 17.03
N ILE A 346 28.71 -6.86 17.41
CA ILE A 346 28.53 -8.04 16.56
C ILE A 346 27.72 -7.70 15.30
N LEU A 347 26.63 -6.94 15.44
CA LEU A 347 25.82 -6.46 14.31
C LEU A 347 26.71 -5.71 13.32
N ARG A 348 27.46 -4.71 13.76
CA ARG A 348 28.37 -3.91 12.96
C ARG A 348 29.42 -4.77 12.24
N ASN A 349 30.15 -5.60 12.98
CA ASN A 349 31.19 -6.46 12.41
C ASN A 349 30.68 -7.51 11.41
N THR A 350 29.38 -7.85 11.47
CA THR A 350 28.75 -8.80 10.53
C THR A 350 28.32 -8.11 9.24
N LEU A 351 28.01 -6.80 9.31
CA LEU A 351 27.57 -5.99 8.18
C LEU A 351 28.76 -5.42 7.38
N GLU A 352 29.90 -5.15 8.01
CA GLU A 352 31.18 -4.73 7.41
C GLU A 352 31.99 -5.93 6.86
#